data_e33c5d991c6f93c43ad6d4ce8d0820af
#
_entry.id   e33c5d991c6f93c43ad6d4ce8d0820af
#
_cell.length_a   1.000
_cell.length_b   1.000
_cell.length_c   1.000
_cell.angle_alpha   90.00
_cell.angle_beta   90.00
_cell.angle_gamma   90.00
#
_symmetry.space_group_name_H-M   'P 1'
#
loop_
_entity.id
_entity.type
_entity.pdbx_description
1 polymer ?
#
loop_
_entity_poly.entity_id
_entity_poly.type
_entity_poly.pdbx_seq_one_letter_code
_entity_poly.pdbx_strand_id
1 'polypeptide(L)'
;HVGTRMMWDTIVDVDIAGGSPFKAIGDSGDEYIADVLVIATGAQAKWLGVPGEHELGGKGVSACATCDGFFYRGKKVAVIGGGNTAVEEALYLTNHSDDVTLIHRRDELRAEKILQERLLNHPKISVLWNKTVESFEAGPSGALAHLNLRDTVTGDASTFDVDGGFVAIGH
;
A
#
# COMPACT_ATOMS: atom_id res chain seq x y z
N HIS A 1 14.83 -13.92 24.29
CA HIS A 1 16.07 -13.22 23.99
C HIS A 1 16.96 -14.14 23.17
N VAL A 2 17.17 -13.81 21.90
CA VAL A 2 17.89 -14.67 20.94
C VAL A 2 19.36 -14.25 20.73
N GLY A 3 19.89 -13.36 21.58
CA GLY A 3 21.29 -12.92 21.54
C GLY A 3 21.64 -11.94 20.42
N THR A 4 20.64 -11.37 19.73
CA THR A 4 20.87 -10.37 18.67
C THR A 4 21.51 -9.10 19.26
N ARG A 5 22.57 -8.62 18.61
CA ARG A 5 23.17 -7.31 18.89
C ARG A 5 22.58 -6.29 17.93
N MET A 6 22.09 -5.18 18.46
CA MET A 6 21.68 -4.02 17.67
C MET A 6 22.79 -2.99 17.68
N MET A 7 23.16 -2.50 16.50
CA MET A 7 24.10 -1.39 16.31
C MET A 7 23.33 -0.23 15.69
N TRP A 8 23.52 0.96 16.25
CA TRP A 8 22.93 2.20 15.71
C TRP A 8 23.95 2.82 14.77
N ASP A 9 23.85 2.47 13.50
CA ASP A 9 24.73 2.97 12.46
C ASP A 9 23.96 3.04 11.13
N THR A 10 24.36 3.92 10.24
CA THR A 10 23.81 4.01 8.88
C THR A 10 24.77 3.36 7.91
N ILE A 11 24.39 2.25 7.29
CA ILE A 11 25.24 1.60 6.29
C ILE A 11 25.27 2.46 5.02
N VAL A 12 26.47 2.87 4.63
CA VAL A 12 26.71 3.74 3.47
C VAL A 12 27.35 3.00 2.30
N ASP A 13 27.96 1.82 2.55
CA ASP A 13 28.52 1.01 1.48
C ASP A 13 28.48 -0.49 1.85
N VAL A 14 28.43 -1.36 0.84
CA VAL A 14 28.41 -2.80 0.99
C VAL A 14 29.28 -3.46 -0.08
N ASP A 15 30.33 -4.17 0.33
CA ASP A 15 31.12 -5.01 -0.56
C ASP A 15 30.59 -6.44 -0.58
N ILE A 16 30.01 -6.82 -1.72
CA ILE A 16 29.47 -8.15 -2.01
C ILE A 16 30.19 -8.83 -3.19
N ALA A 17 31.12 -8.13 -3.84
CA ALA A 17 31.74 -8.63 -5.07
C ALA A 17 32.64 -9.86 -4.88
N GLY A 18 33.27 -9.94 -3.72
CA GLY A 18 34.18 -11.04 -3.40
C GLY A 18 33.49 -12.31 -2.86
N GLY A 19 32.18 -12.29 -2.65
CA GLY A 19 31.47 -13.36 -1.92
C GLY A 19 31.69 -13.26 -0.41
N SER A 20 31.35 -14.34 0.32
CA SER A 20 31.55 -14.37 1.78
C SER A 20 33.06 -14.41 2.15
N PRO A 21 33.47 -13.69 3.22
CA PRO A 21 32.63 -12.86 4.07
C PRO A 21 32.27 -11.53 3.41
N PHE A 22 31.01 -11.10 3.60
CA PHE A 22 30.51 -9.80 3.14
C PHE A 22 30.94 -8.70 4.11
N LYS A 23 31.15 -7.48 3.57
CA LYS A 23 31.55 -6.33 4.36
C LYS A 23 30.54 -5.19 4.17
N ALA A 24 30.05 -4.63 5.26
CA ALA A 24 29.27 -3.41 5.27
C ALA A 24 30.03 -2.32 6.01
N ILE A 25 29.92 -1.07 5.55
CA ILE A 25 30.61 0.09 6.10
C ILE A 25 29.55 1.07 6.61
N GLY A 26 29.67 1.45 7.89
CA GLY A 26 28.85 2.47 8.51
C GLY A 26 29.34 3.88 8.25
N ASP A 27 28.48 4.88 8.41
CA ASP A 27 28.84 6.30 8.36
C ASP A 27 29.73 6.73 9.55
N SER A 28 29.72 5.93 10.63
CA SER A 28 30.68 6.02 11.73
C SER A 28 32.12 5.68 11.31
N GLY A 29 32.32 5.02 10.17
CA GLY A 29 33.56 4.42 9.72
C GLY A 29 33.80 3.00 10.24
N ASP A 30 32.86 2.43 10.99
CA ASP A 30 32.93 1.04 11.45
C ASP A 30 32.71 0.06 10.29
N GLU A 31 33.43 -1.06 10.35
CA GLU A 31 33.30 -2.15 9.40
C GLU A 31 32.59 -3.34 10.04
N TYR A 32 31.57 -3.84 9.37
CA TYR A 32 30.80 -5.01 9.78
C TYR A 32 31.07 -6.15 8.80
N ILE A 33 31.57 -7.26 9.32
CA ILE A 33 31.94 -8.46 8.52
C ILE A 33 31.00 -9.60 8.90
N ALA A 34 30.40 -10.25 7.89
CA ALA A 34 29.46 -11.36 8.10
C ALA A 34 29.52 -12.38 6.97
N ASP A 35 29.28 -13.65 7.31
CA ASP A 35 29.18 -14.73 6.32
C ASP A 35 27.86 -14.66 5.53
N VAL A 36 26.83 -14.05 6.11
CA VAL A 36 25.51 -13.83 5.50
C VAL A 36 25.10 -12.39 5.72
N LEU A 37 24.65 -11.73 4.67
CA LEU A 37 24.10 -10.37 4.70
C LEU A 37 22.62 -10.39 4.30
N VAL A 38 21.76 -9.80 5.14
CA VAL A 38 20.35 -9.59 4.84
C VAL A 38 20.10 -8.10 4.65
N ILE A 39 19.73 -7.70 3.42
CA ILE A 39 19.37 -6.32 3.10
C ILE A 39 17.88 -6.14 3.41
N ALA A 40 17.58 -5.38 4.44
CA ALA A 40 16.21 -5.15 4.93
C ALA A 40 15.95 -3.65 5.11
N THR A 41 16.25 -2.86 4.08
CA THR A 41 16.19 -1.39 4.10
C THR A 41 14.77 -0.83 3.99
N GLY A 42 13.77 -1.70 3.88
CA GLY A 42 12.37 -1.32 3.69
C GLY A 42 12.06 -0.89 2.27
N ALA A 43 10.89 -0.34 2.09
CA ALA A 43 10.42 0.21 0.84
C ALA A 43 9.59 1.47 1.11
N GLN A 44 9.52 2.37 0.13
CA GLN A 44 8.63 3.53 0.18
C GLN A 44 7.44 3.29 -0.74
N ALA A 45 6.24 3.42 -0.19
CA ALA A 45 5.03 3.35 -0.99
C ALA A 45 4.97 4.52 -1.98
N LYS A 46 4.53 4.24 -3.18
CA LYS A 46 4.18 5.29 -4.15
C LYS A 46 2.82 5.86 -3.81
N TRP A 47 2.71 7.17 -3.94
CA TRP A 47 1.51 7.92 -3.72
C TRP A 47 0.93 8.44 -5.05
N LEU A 48 -0.36 8.75 -5.07
CA LEU A 48 -1.03 9.31 -6.26
C LEU A 48 -0.60 10.76 -6.52
N GLY A 49 -0.24 11.49 -5.46
CA GLY A 49 0.09 12.90 -5.52
C GLY A 49 -1.13 13.80 -5.69
N VAL A 50 -2.28 13.38 -5.19
CA VAL A 50 -3.55 14.12 -5.30
C VAL A 50 -3.90 14.82 -3.98
N PRO A 51 -4.73 15.89 -4.02
CA PRO A 51 -5.18 16.59 -2.82
C PRO A 51 -5.79 15.66 -1.77
N GLY A 52 -5.54 15.95 -0.51
CA GLY A 52 -6.06 15.20 0.64
C GLY A 52 -5.30 13.92 0.97
N GLU A 53 -4.47 13.41 0.07
CA GLU A 53 -3.78 12.13 0.24
C GLU A 53 -2.85 12.13 1.46
N HIS A 54 -1.99 13.12 1.59
CA HIS A 54 -1.05 13.24 2.71
C HIS A 54 -1.70 13.83 3.96
N GLU A 55 -2.60 14.81 3.80
CA GLU A 55 -3.31 15.48 4.89
C GLU A 55 -4.19 14.52 5.70
N LEU A 56 -4.72 13.50 5.02
CA LEU A 56 -5.56 12.45 5.61
C LEU A 56 -4.78 11.17 5.93
N GLY A 57 -3.46 11.18 5.81
CA GLY A 57 -2.59 10.11 6.26
C GLY A 57 -2.83 9.78 7.73
N GLY A 58 -3.17 8.53 8.06
CA GLY A 58 -3.57 8.09 9.40
C GLY A 58 -4.97 8.57 9.86
N LYS A 59 -5.69 9.32 9.01
CA LYS A 59 -7.07 9.78 9.28
C LYS A 59 -8.06 9.24 8.25
N GLY A 60 -7.76 8.12 7.67
CA GLY A 60 -8.57 7.48 6.64
C GLY A 60 -7.77 7.08 5.40
N VAL A 61 -6.58 7.64 5.17
CA VAL A 61 -5.70 7.27 4.07
C VAL A 61 -4.47 6.51 4.58
N SER A 62 -4.16 5.38 3.95
CA SER A 62 -3.02 4.51 4.27
C SER A 62 -2.41 3.93 2.99
N ALA A 63 -1.16 3.46 3.08
CA ALA A 63 -0.48 2.68 2.04
C ALA A 63 -0.09 1.28 2.55
N CYS A 64 -0.70 0.80 3.64
CA CYS A 64 -0.38 -0.49 4.25
C CYS A 64 -1.64 -1.13 4.86
N ALA A 65 -2.29 -2.02 4.12
CA ALA A 65 -3.49 -2.71 4.63
C ALA A 65 -3.19 -3.62 5.84
N THR A 66 -2.03 -4.26 5.86
CA THR A 66 -1.62 -5.11 6.99
C THR A 66 -1.32 -4.33 8.25
N CYS A 67 -0.89 -3.06 8.13
CA CYS A 67 -0.63 -2.16 9.26
C CYS A 67 -1.93 -1.62 9.86
N ASP A 68 -2.83 -1.13 9.00
CA ASP A 68 -3.93 -0.26 9.39
C ASP A 68 -5.32 -0.90 9.22
N GLY A 69 -5.44 -2.02 8.49
CA GLY A 69 -6.72 -2.66 8.16
C GLY A 69 -7.59 -2.97 9.38
N PHE A 70 -6.97 -3.28 10.52
CA PHE A 70 -7.67 -3.54 11.77
C PHE A 70 -8.58 -2.38 12.24
N PHE A 71 -8.18 -1.12 11.98
CA PHE A 71 -8.95 0.07 12.38
C PHE A 71 -10.23 0.28 11.55
N TYR A 72 -10.39 -0.49 10.48
CA TYR A 72 -11.53 -0.39 9.54
C TYR A 72 -12.51 -1.55 9.67
N ARG A 73 -12.58 -2.20 10.83
CA ARG A 73 -13.57 -3.25 11.08
C ARG A 73 -14.99 -2.74 10.94
N GLY A 74 -15.77 -3.42 10.09
CA GLY A 74 -17.17 -3.07 9.79
C GLY A 74 -17.35 -1.75 9.05
N LYS A 75 -16.26 -1.20 8.48
CA LYS A 75 -16.28 0.05 7.71
C LYS A 75 -16.11 -0.24 6.22
N LYS A 76 -16.57 0.69 5.40
CA LYS A 76 -16.38 0.65 3.95
C LYS A 76 -14.99 1.13 3.57
N VAL A 77 -14.25 0.33 2.82
CA VAL A 77 -12.88 0.66 2.42
C VAL A 77 -12.66 0.56 0.92
N ALA A 78 -11.81 1.43 0.40
CA ALA A 78 -11.34 1.40 -0.98
C ALA A 78 -9.85 1.04 -1.04
N VAL A 79 -9.47 0.24 -2.04
CA VAL A 79 -8.08 -0.02 -2.41
C VAL A 79 -7.85 0.56 -3.80
N ILE A 80 -6.84 1.40 -3.95
CA ILE A 80 -6.52 2.06 -5.22
C ILE A 80 -5.31 1.36 -5.84
N GLY A 81 -5.51 0.72 -6.98
CA GLY A 81 -4.44 0.01 -7.67
C GLY A 81 -4.95 -1.06 -8.62
N GLY A 82 -4.08 -1.98 -9.07
CA GLY A 82 -4.47 -3.06 -10.00
C GLY A 82 -3.34 -4.06 -10.29
N GLY A 83 -2.25 -3.98 -9.55
CA GLY A 83 -1.18 -4.98 -9.51
C GLY A 83 -1.39 -6.00 -8.37
N ASN A 84 -0.43 -6.90 -8.18
CA ASN A 84 -0.48 -7.92 -7.13
C ASN A 84 -0.72 -7.31 -5.75
N THR A 85 0.04 -6.27 -5.39
CA THR A 85 -0.11 -5.58 -4.09
C THR A 85 -1.54 -5.12 -3.84
N ALA A 86 -2.19 -4.47 -4.83
CA ALA A 86 -3.55 -3.98 -4.66
C ALA A 86 -4.56 -5.12 -4.48
N VAL A 87 -4.40 -6.20 -5.23
CA VAL A 87 -5.28 -7.38 -5.12
C VAL A 87 -5.07 -8.10 -3.79
N GLU A 88 -3.84 -8.28 -3.35
CA GLU A 88 -3.51 -8.90 -2.06
C GLU A 88 -4.01 -8.07 -0.89
N GLU A 89 -3.84 -6.75 -0.92
CA GLU A 89 -4.37 -5.84 0.10
C GLU A 89 -5.89 -5.84 0.16
N ALA A 90 -6.57 -5.83 -1.01
CA ALA A 90 -8.03 -5.93 -1.06
C ALA A 90 -8.53 -7.24 -0.45
N LEU A 91 -7.91 -8.37 -0.79
CA LEU A 91 -8.20 -9.67 -0.20
C LEU A 91 -7.94 -9.69 1.31
N TYR A 92 -6.83 -9.11 1.77
CA TYR A 92 -6.50 -9.03 3.19
C TYR A 92 -7.55 -8.23 3.97
N LEU A 93 -7.98 -7.08 3.44
CA LEU A 93 -8.97 -6.21 4.09
C LEU A 93 -10.33 -6.89 4.31
N THR A 94 -10.68 -7.91 3.54
CA THR A 94 -11.91 -8.69 3.77
C THR A 94 -11.97 -9.42 5.12
N ASN A 95 -10.82 -9.56 5.80
CA ASN A 95 -10.77 -10.07 7.18
C ASN A 95 -11.27 -9.04 8.20
N HIS A 96 -11.38 -7.78 7.82
CA HIS A 96 -11.74 -6.68 8.69
C HIS A 96 -13.01 -5.95 8.23
N SER A 97 -13.18 -5.78 6.92
CA SER A 97 -14.32 -5.11 6.29
C SER A 97 -15.18 -6.10 5.49
N ASP A 98 -16.49 -5.86 5.46
CA ASP A 98 -17.43 -6.59 4.63
C ASP A 98 -17.76 -5.85 3.32
N ASP A 99 -17.25 -4.64 3.13
CA ASP A 99 -17.42 -3.78 1.95
C ASP A 99 -16.06 -3.23 1.51
N VAL A 100 -15.39 -3.97 0.63
CA VAL A 100 -14.09 -3.63 0.05
C VAL A 100 -14.28 -3.30 -1.43
N THR A 101 -13.86 -2.13 -1.87
CA THR A 101 -13.93 -1.74 -3.27
C THR A 101 -12.54 -1.51 -3.84
N LEU A 102 -12.15 -2.28 -4.87
CA LEU A 102 -10.95 -2.03 -5.64
C LEU A 102 -11.24 -0.97 -6.71
N ILE A 103 -10.50 0.13 -6.71
CA ILE A 103 -10.62 1.20 -7.71
C ILE A 103 -9.44 1.08 -8.68
N HIS A 104 -9.74 0.82 -9.95
CA HIS A 104 -8.71 0.66 -10.97
C HIS A 104 -8.96 1.53 -12.19
N ARG A 105 -7.88 2.16 -12.69
CA ARG A 105 -7.92 3.12 -13.82
C ARG A 105 -8.11 2.50 -15.20
N ARG A 106 -8.13 1.16 -15.31
CA ARG A 106 -8.31 0.40 -16.55
C ARG A 106 -9.45 -0.59 -16.40
N ASP A 107 -9.79 -1.28 -17.46
CA ASP A 107 -10.80 -2.33 -17.54
C ASP A 107 -10.26 -3.73 -17.23
N GLU A 108 -8.93 -3.86 -17.00
CA GLU A 108 -8.27 -5.11 -16.64
C GLU A 108 -7.18 -4.91 -15.59
N LEU A 109 -7.00 -5.90 -14.71
CA LEU A 109 -5.94 -5.93 -13.71
C LEU A 109 -4.63 -6.42 -14.32
N ARG A 110 -3.51 -5.98 -13.73
CA ARG A 110 -2.17 -6.46 -14.05
C ARG A 110 -1.63 -7.50 -13.07
N ALA A 111 -2.41 -7.83 -12.05
CA ALA A 111 -2.09 -8.87 -11.09
C ALA A 111 -2.03 -10.25 -11.76
N GLU A 112 -1.41 -11.21 -11.09
CA GLU A 112 -1.41 -12.61 -11.53
C GLU A 112 -2.83 -13.17 -11.62
N LYS A 113 -3.09 -14.02 -12.62
CA LYS A 113 -4.44 -14.55 -12.91
C LYS A 113 -5.10 -15.21 -11.70
N ILE A 114 -4.34 -15.97 -10.93
CA ILE A 114 -4.85 -16.65 -9.72
C ILE A 114 -5.33 -15.64 -8.65
N LEU A 115 -4.65 -14.51 -8.52
CA LEU A 115 -5.05 -13.44 -7.61
C LEU A 115 -6.29 -12.72 -8.13
N GLN A 116 -6.37 -12.47 -9.45
CA GLN A 116 -7.54 -11.88 -10.07
C GLN A 116 -8.79 -12.74 -9.86
N GLU A 117 -8.70 -14.06 -10.11
CA GLU A 117 -9.80 -14.99 -9.90
C GLU A 117 -10.30 -14.99 -8.46
N ARG A 118 -9.39 -14.98 -7.49
CA ARG A 118 -9.74 -14.93 -6.07
C ARG A 118 -10.45 -13.63 -5.72
N LEU A 119 -9.98 -12.50 -6.23
CA LEU A 119 -10.58 -11.19 -5.97
C LEU A 119 -11.95 -11.07 -6.61
N LEU A 120 -12.07 -11.38 -7.91
CA LEU A 120 -13.32 -11.20 -8.68
C LEU A 120 -14.45 -12.12 -8.20
N ASN A 121 -14.12 -13.28 -7.60
CA ASN A 121 -15.10 -14.20 -7.03
C ASN A 121 -15.36 -13.96 -5.53
N HIS A 122 -14.73 -12.95 -4.91
CA HIS A 122 -14.87 -12.73 -3.48
C HIS A 122 -16.14 -11.94 -3.15
N PRO A 123 -17.04 -12.45 -2.28
CA PRO A 123 -18.36 -11.85 -2.04
C PRO A 123 -18.34 -10.48 -1.37
N LYS A 124 -17.23 -10.11 -0.72
CA LYS A 124 -17.05 -8.82 -0.03
C LYS A 124 -16.31 -7.78 -0.89
N ILE A 125 -15.90 -8.13 -2.11
CA ILE A 125 -15.11 -7.24 -2.97
C ILE A 125 -15.90 -6.85 -4.20
N SER A 126 -15.96 -5.57 -4.48
CA SER A 126 -16.42 -5.00 -5.74
C SER A 126 -15.26 -4.28 -6.46
N VAL A 127 -15.38 -4.11 -7.77
CA VAL A 127 -14.37 -3.42 -8.57
C VAL A 127 -15.00 -2.26 -9.31
N LEU A 128 -14.44 -1.07 -9.15
CA LEU A 128 -14.74 0.10 -9.95
C LEU A 128 -13.66 0.24 -11.04
N TRP A 129 -14.03 -0.16 -12.23
CA TRP A 129 -13.19 -0.07 -13.42
C TRP A 129 -13.18 1.33 -14.01
N ASN A 130 -12.10 1.64 -14.72
CA ASN A 130 -11.94 2.90 -15.46
C ASN A 130 -12.11 4.13 -14.56
N LYS A 131 -11.66 4.05 -13.30
CA LYS A 131 -11.74 5.16 -12.35
C LYS A 131 -10.36 5.53 -11.82
N THR A 132 -10.08 6.83 -11.80
CA THR A 132 -8.95 7.43 -11.07
C THR A 132 -9.45 8.24 -9.90
N VAL A 133 -8.68 8.28 -8.82
CA VAL A 133 -8.93 9.17 -7.68
C VAL A 133 -8.33 10.53 -8.01
N GLU A 134 -9.11 11.60 -7.87
CA GLU A 134 -8.68 12.98 -8.05
C GLU A 134 -8.40 13.69 -6.73
N SER A 135 -9.12 13.31 -5.66
CA SER A 135 -8.84 13.80 -4.31
C SER A 135 -9.44 12.90 -3.25
N PHE A 136 -8.94 13.05 -2.03
CA PHE A 136 -9.47 12.49 -0.81
C PHE A 136 -10.10 13.61 0.01
N GLU A 137 -11.34 13.46 0.43
CA GLU A 137 -12.10 14.53 1.08
C GLU A 137 -12.43 14.18 2.52
N ALA A 138 -12.15 15.12 3.42
CA ALA A 138 -12.48 15.00 4.83
C ALA A 138 -13.96 15.28 5.08
N GLY A 139 -14.55 14.51 5.97
CA GLY A 139 -15.87 14.82 6.54
C GLY A 139 -15.79 15.79 7.71
N PRO A 140 -16.92 16.05 8.37
CA PRO A 140 -17.00 16.97 9.52
C PRO A 140 -16.12 16.53 10.71
N SER A 141 -15.78 15.25 10.81
CA SER A 141 -14.89 14.70 11.85
C SER A 141 -13.40 14.97 11.60
N GLY A 142 -13.05 15.47 10.39
CA GLY A 142 -11.67 15.62 9.95
C GLY A 142 -11.01 14.32 9.47
N ALA A 143 -11.76 13.21 9.42
CA ALA A 143 -11.33 11.95 8.80
C ALA A 143 -11.88 11.83 7.38
N LEU A 144 -11.31 10.90 6.59
CA LEU A 144 -11.78 10.61 5.24
C LEU A 144 -13.28 10.29 5.24
N ALA A 145 -14.02 10.86 4.29
CA ALA A 145 -15.45 10.64 4.11
C ALA A 145 -15.81 10.19 2.69
N HIS A 146 -15.10 10.71 1.68
CA HIS A 146 -15.32 10.28 0.30
C HIS A 146 -14.09 10.54 -0.58
N LEU A 147 -14.09 9.90 -1.73
CA LEU A 147 -13.15 10.09 -2.82
C LEU A 147 -13.85 10.82 -3.97
N ASN A 148 -13.19 11.80 -4.56
CA ASN A 148 -13.58 12.30 -5.87
C ASN A 148 -12.92 11.44 -6.94
N LEU A 149 -13.74 10.91 -7.84
CA LEU A 149 -13.33 10.02 -8.89
C LEU A 149 -13.58 10.63 -10.26
N ARG A 150 -12.73 10.28 -11.22
CA ARG A 150 -12.92 10.56 -12.64
C ARG A 150 -12.94 9.26 -13.44
N ASP A 151 -13.92 9.16 -14.33
CA ASP A 151 -13.95 8.09 -15.32
C ASP A 151 -12.90 8.35 -16.40
N THR A 152 -12.05 7.34 -16.65
CA THR A 152 -10.94 7.46 -17.60
C THR A 152 -11.36 7.33 -19.05
N VAL A 153 -12.59 6.87 -19.31
CA VAL A 153 -13.17 6.68 -20.65
C VAL A 153 -14.08 7.84 -21.03
N THR A 154 -15.03 8.20 -20.13
CA THR A 154 -16.02 9.24 -20.41
C THR A 154 -15.58 10.62 -19.93
N GLY A 155 -14.67 10.70 -18.97
CA GLY A 155 -14.26 11.94 -18.31
C GLY A 155 -15.23 12.41 -17.21
N ASP A 156 -16.27 11.64 -16.91
CA ASP A 156 -17.27 12.02 -15.92
C ASP A 156 -16.70 12.01 -14.50
N ALA A 157 -17.05 13.03 -13.73
CA ALA A 157 -16.73 13.09 -12.30
C ALA A 157 -17.82 12.40 -11.47
N SER A 158 -17.41 11.76 -10.37
CA SER A 158 -18.31 11.14 -9.41
C SER A 158 -17.69 11.15 -8.03
N THR A 159 -18.49 10.96 -6.99
CA THR A 159 -18.04 10.79 -5.61
C THR A 159 -18.27 9.35 -5.15
N PHE A 160 -17.41 8.89 -4.24
CA PHE A 160 -17.50 7.55 -3.66
C PHE A 160 -17.29 7.66 -2.16
N ASP A 161 -18.36 7.44 -1.39
CA ASP A 161 -18.32 7.48 0.06
C ASP A 161 -17.53 6.29 0.61
N VAL A 162 -16.61 6.55 1.54
CA VAL A 162 -15.70 5.55 2.07
C VAL A 162 -15.10 6.02 3.41
N ASP A 163 -14.87 5.08 4.33
CA ASP A 163 -14.25 5.38 5.63
C ASP A 163 -12.72 5.23 5.59
N GLY A 164 -12.20 4.45 4.63
CA GLY A 164 -10.76 4.20 4.48
C GLY A 164 -10.34 4.03 3.03
N GLY A 165 -9.22 4.64 2.67
CA GLY A 165 -8.59 4.54 1.34
C GLY A 165 -7.16 4.01 1.46
N PHE A 166 -6.87 2.89 0.80
CA PHE A 166 -5.56 2.25 0.78
C PHE A 166 -4.91 2.43 -0.58
N VAL A 167 -3.80 3.18 -0.62
CA VAL A 167 -3.08 3.44 -1.87
C VAL A 167 -2.06 2.33 -2.13
N ALA A 168 -2.35 1.47 -3.11
CA ALA A 168 -1.59 0.26 -3.42
C ALA A 168 -1.11 0.24 -4.89
N ILE A 169 -0.39 1.32 -5.28
CA ILE A 169 0.10 1.51 -6.65
C ILE A 169 1.57 1.05 -6.85
N GLY A 170 2.14 0.44 -5.83
CA GLY A 170 3.51 -0.11 -5.83
C GLY A 170 4.48 0.66 -4.93
N HIS A 171 5.75 0.29 -5.04
CA HIS A 171 6.88 0.82 -4.27
C HIS A 171 7.94 1.39 -5.19
#